data_2576cd248513c620a306b959ab763ad9
#
_entry.id   2576cd248513c620a306b959ab763ad9
#
_cell.length_a   1.000
_cell.length_b   1.000
_cell.length_c   1.000
_cell.angle_alpha   90.00
_cell.angle_beta   90.00
_cell.angle_gamma   90.00
#
_symmetry.space_group_name_H-M   'P 1'
#
loop_
_entity.id
_entity.type
_entity.pdbx_description
1 polymer ?
#
loop_
_entity_poly.entity_id
_entity_poly.type
_entity_poly.pdbx_seq_one_letter_code
_entity_poly.pdbx_strand_id
1 'polypeptide(L)'
;MEIIVNPKKLEKILSKMLLKGKYFSGTASVSSSISNYVVMQVKDNCLNLFNGNNTTLCAIAIPTLQTPAVYITNGTLISVESEGECVVEISSLVTRLKSFNVESVIINAGDVLTLSTVNTTTKFTMALTLNHPNPAMIHRAKTMIKKGVPFALNTPYLVGKTELNTILSTTSSYMESVVKGCDVINVGKYKFDFKQDQTLTISSVSTATNKFSSRILTISRKGEPATVEFAGPFFSFFAENTDSTINIIMRDDSPIVFFALDRIILKAPFVEG
;
A
#
# COMPACT_ATOMS: atom_id res chain seq x y z
N MET A 1 5.95 -17.20 -14.94
CA MET A 1 4.72 -16.52 -14.45
C MET A 1 3.96 -15.99 -15.65
N GLU A 2 2.70 -16.37 -15.78
CA GLU A 2 1.83 -15.85 -16.85
C GLU A 2 0.43 -15.56 -16.29
N ILE A 3 -0.07 -14.34 -16.55
CA ILE A 3 -1.36 -13.84 -16.05
C ILE A 3 -2.06 -13.00 -17.13
N ILE A 4 -3.38 -12.94 -17.04
CA ILE A 4 -4.22 -11.99 -17.79
C ILE A 4 -4.78 -10.96 -16.83
N VAL A 5 -4.59 -9.67 -17.15
CA VAL A 5 -4.98 -8.56 -16.30
C VAL A 5 -5.73 -7.48 -17.06
N ASN A 6 -6.53 -6.68 -16.35
CA ASN A 6 -7.02 -5.42 -16.85
C ASN A 6 -5.92 -4.35 -16.73
N PRO A 7 -5.40 -3.81 -17.86
CA PRO A 7 -4.24 -2.92 -17.84
C PRO A 7 -4.50 -1.60 -17.12
N LYS A 8 -5.70 -1.01 -17.27
CA LYS A 8 -6.06 0.27 -16.63
C LYS A 8 -6.18 0.15 -15.11
N LYS A 9 -6.73 -0.98 -14.64
CA LYS A 9 -6.85 -1.23 -13.19
C LYS A 9 -5.49 -1.53 -12.57
N LEU A 10 -4.68 -2.37 -13.21
CA LEU A 10 -3.32 -2.69 -12.73
C LEU A 10 -2.42 -1.44 -12.72
N GLU A 11 -2.51 -0.60 -13.76
CA GLU A 11 -1.80 0.69 -13.84
C GLU A 11 -2.11 1.58 -12.63
N LYS A 12 -3.39 1.73 -12.30
CA LYS A 12 -3.81 2.51 -11.11
C LYS A 12 -3.21 1.98 -9.83
N ILE A 13 -3.26 0.66 -9.61
CA ILE A 13 -2.73 0.01 -8.42
C ILE A 13 -1.21 0.24 -8.30
N LEU A 14 -0.46 -0.02 -9.38
CA LEU A 14 0.99 0.16 -9.41
C LEU A 14 1.39 1.63 -9.18
N SER A 15 0.65 2.58 -9.77
CA SER A 15 0.89 4.01 -9.57
C SER A 15 0.76 4.41 -8.09
N LYS A 16 -0.12 3.76 -7.33
CA LYS A 16 -0.29 4.02 -5.89
C LYS A 16 0.79 3.41 -5.03
N MET A 17 1.38 2.31 -5.48
CA MET A 17 2.53 1.71 -4.78
C MET A 17 3.77 2.61 -4.78
N LEU A 18 3.82 3.62 -5.63
CA LEU A 18 4.87 4.65 -5.61
C LEU A 18 4.68 5.69 -4.49
N LEU A 19 3.54 5.69 -3.79
CA LEU A 19 3.22 6.61 -2.70
C LEU A 19 3.53 8.09 -3.04
N LYS A 20 3.32 8.50 -4.28
CA LYS A 20 3.51 9.89 -4.69
C LYS A 20 2.48 10.76 -3.97
N GLY A 21 2.95 11.71 -3.19
CA GLY A 21 2.10 12.70 -2.56
C GLY A 21 1.40 13.55 -3.61
N LYS A 22 0.09 13.41 -3.73
CA LYS A 22 -0.73 14.21 -4.68
C LYS A 22 -1.22 15.53 -4.08
N TYR A 23 -0.95 15.82 -2.82
CA TYR A 23 -1.76 16.79 -2.09
C TYR A 23 -1.29 18.24 -2.15
N PHE A 24 -0.18 18.58 -2.82
CA PHE A 24 0.12 20.01 -3.05
C PHE A 24 0.80 20.27 -4.40
N SER A 25 0.22 21.19 -5.14
CA SER A 25 0.72 21.83 -6.36
C SER A 25 1.87 22.82 -6.10
N GLY A 26 2.60 22.68 -5.03
CA GLY A 26 3.74 23.53 -4.69
C GLY A 26 5.02 22.71 -4.60
N THR A 27 5.86 22.83 -5.58
CA THR A 27 7.32 22.66 -5.67
C THR A 27 8.11 21.73 -4.72
N ALA A 28 7.53 21.12 -3.71
CA ALA A 28 8.15 20.07 -2.92
C ALA A 28 7.74 18.72 -3.51
N SER A 29 8.56 18.18 -4.40
CA SER A 29 8.52 16.75 -4.69
C SER A 29 8.85 16.01 -3.40
N VAL A 30 7.83 15.59 -2.65
CA VAL A 30 8.05 14.58 -1.63
C VAL A 30 8.56 13.37 -2.38
N SER A 31 9.86 13.16 -2.32
CA SER A 31 10.49 11.98 -2.90
C SER A 31 9.76 10.78 -2.30
N SER A 32 9.22 9.93 -3.17
CA SER A 32 8.60 8.69 -2.75
C SER A 32 9.53 8.00 -1.75
N SER A 33 9.04 7.79 -0.53
CA SER A 33 9.79 7.06 0.50
C SER A 33 9.93 5.57 0.17
N ILE A 34 9.49 5.14 -1.01
CA ILE A 34 9.41 3.75 -1.44
C ILE A 34 10.18 3.54 -2.73
N SER A 35 10.69 2.34 -2.95
CA SER A 35 11.42 1.96 -4.16
C SER A 35 10.54 2.06 -5.42
N ASN A 36 11.16 2.36 -6.58
CA ASN A 36 10.49 2.27 -7.88
C ASN A 36 10.41 0.83 -8.43
N TYR A 37 10.71 -0.17 -7.62
CA TYR A 37 10.63 -1.59 -8.01
C TYR A 37 9.52 -2.28 -7.24
N VAL A 38 8.86 -3.22 -7.90
CA VAL A 38 7.84 -4.08 -7.31
C VAL A 38 8.17 -5.54 -7.54
N VAL A 39 7.98 -6.35 -6.53
CA VAL A 39 7.93 -7.80 -6.69
C VAL A 39 6.49 -8.17 -7.03
N MET A 40 6.30 -8.80 -8.17
CA MET A 40 5.05 -9.41 -8.61
C MET A 40 5.14 -10.91 -8.36
N GLN A 41 4.33 -11.44 -7.48
CA GLN A 41 4.26 -12.86 -7.17
C GLN A 41 2.86 -13.39 -7.44
N VAL A 42 2.77 -14.40 -8.28
CA VAL A 42 1.52 -15.14 -8.54
C VAL A 42 1.55 -16.45 -7.78
N LYS A 43 0.60 -16.59 -6.86
CA LYS A 43 0.46 -17.78 -6.02
C LYS A 43 -0.98 -17.94 -5.55
N ASP A 44 -1.47 -19.16 -5.51
CA ASP A 44 -2.81 -19.51 -5.01
C ASP A 44 -3.94 -18.67 -5.70
N ASN A 45 -3.88 -18.51 -7.02
CA ASN A 45 -4.80 -17.69 -7.84
C ASN A 45 -4.85 -16.21 -7.42
N CYS A 46 -3.81 -15.71 -6.85
CA CYS A 46 -3.68 -14.32 -6.41
C CYS A 46 -2.38 -13.70 -6.95
N LEU A 47 -2.47 -12.47 -7.48
CA LEU A 47 -1.30 -11.64 -7.77
C LEU A 47 -0.99 -10.80 -6.54
N ASN A 48 0.11 -11.10 -5.90
CA ASN A 48 0.63 -10.33 -4.79
C ASN A 48 1.69 -9.34 -5.28
N LEU A 49 1.57 -8.10 -4.89
CA LEU A 49 2.49 -7.02 -5.20
C LEU A 49 3.17 -6.56 -3.91
N PHE A 50 4.51 -6.54 -3.89
CA PHE A 50 5.29 -6.11 -2.74
C PHE A 50 6.25 -5.00 -3.13
N ASN A 51 6.31 -3.96 -2.32
CA ASN A 51 7.29 -2.90 -2.47
C ASN A 51 7.72 -2.37 -1.09
N GLY A 52 8.90 -1.76 -1.02
CA GLY A 52 9.35 -1.18 0.23
C GLY A 52 10.78 -0.65 0.21
N ASN A 53 11.08 0.07 1.27
CA ASN A 53 12.40 0.54 1.65
C ASN A 53 12.57 0.41 3.17
N ASN A 54 13.61 1.00 3.74
CA ASN A 54 13.92 0.87 5.17
C ASN A 54 12.86 1.49 6.12
N THR A 55 12.00 2.38 5.62
CA THR A 55 11.01 3.10 6.44
C THR A 55 9.56 2.74 6.09
N THR A 56 9.34 2.10 4.94
CA THR A 56 8.00 1.82 4.44
C THR A 56 7.95 0.47 3.76
N LEU A 57 6.98 -0.33 4.11
CA LEU A 57 6.62 -1.56 3.41
C LEU A 57 5.19 -1.47 2.95
N CYS A 58 4.90 -1.91 1.73
CA CYS A 58 3.53 -2.09 1.30
C CYS A 58 3.34 -3.39 0.51
N ALA A 59 2.13 -3.93 0.64
CA ALA A 59 1.71 -5.10 -0.10
C ALA A 59 0.25 -4.96 -0.53
N ILE A 60 -0.06 -5.49 -1.70
CA ILE A 60 -1.42 -5.58 -2.24
C ILE A 60 -1.63 -7.01 -2.71
N ALA A 61 -2.80 -7.56 -2.38
CA ALA A 61 -3.23 -8.87 -2.87
C ALA A 61 -4.40 -8.68 -3.85
N ILE A 62 -4.25 -9.19 -5.05
CA ILE A 62 -5.21 -9.06 -6.15
C ILE A 62 -5.73 -10.46 -6.50
N PRO A 63 -6.89 -10.86 -5.97
CA PRO A 63 -7.48 -12.16 -6.29
C PRO A 63 -8.07 -12.17 -7.71
N THR A 64 -8.29 -13.36 -8.25
CA THR A 64 -9.04 -13.54 -9.49
C THR A 64 -10.50 -13.13 -9.34
N LEU A 65 -11.20 -12.98 -10.45
CA LEU A 65 -12.63 -12.57 -10.51
C LEU A 65 -13.61 -13.46 -9.73
N GLN A 66 -13.22 -14.68 -9.36
CA GLN A 66 -14.06 -15.61 -8.61
C GLN A 66 -14.28 -15.23 -7.14
N THR A 67 -13.59 -14.21 -6.65
CA THR A 67 -13.72 -13.73 -5.28
C THR A 67 -14.84 -12.68 -5.16
N PRO A 68 -15.57 -12.62 -4.03
CA PRO A 68 -16.65 -11.65 -3.86
C PRO A 68 -16.25 -10.21 -4.17
N ALA A 69 -17.14 -9.41 -4.72
CA ALA A 69 -16.92 -8.04 -5.20
C ALA A 69 -16.57 -6.99 -4.11
N VAL A 70 -16.15 -7.43 -2.94
CA VAL A 70 -15.77 -6.56 -1.79
C VAL A 70 -14.36 -5.98 -1.86
N TYR A 71 -13.56 -6.38 -2.85
CA TYR A 71 -12.17 -5.95 -2.98
C TYR A 71 -12.02 -4.78 -3.97
N ILE A 72 -11.24 -3.77 -3.59
CA ILE A 72 -10.93 -2.62 -4.45
C ILE A 72 -10.20 -3.08 -5.73
N THR A 73 -9.43 -4.15 -5.62
CA THR A 73 -8.68 -4.76 -6.74
C THR A 73 -9.52 -5.66 -7.64
N ASN A 74 -10.81 -5.83 -7.37
CA ASN A 74 -11.68 -6.74 -8.10
C ASN A 74 -11.68 -6.46 -9.61
N GLY A 75 -11.54 -7.52 -10.39
CA GLY A 75 -11.45 -7.46 -11.85
C GLY A 75 -10.14 -6.89 -12.40
N THR A 76 -9.09 -6.76 -11.59
CA THR A 76 -7.74 -6.44 -12.08
C THR A 76 -7.04 -7.69 -12.60
N LEU A 77 -7.02 -8.77 -11.84
CA LEU A 77 -6.55 -10.08 -12.26
C LEU A 77 -7.72 -10.88 -12.85
N ILE A 78 -7.62 -11.23 -14.13
CA ILE A 78 -8.66 -11.95 -14.86
C ILE A 78 -8.43 -13.45 -14.76
N SER A 79 -7.21 -13.91 -15.08
CA SER A 79 -6.82 -15.31 -14.94
C SER A 79 -5.35 -15.48 -14.59
N VAL A 80 -5.00 -16.65 -14.08
CA VAL A 80 -3.66 -17.13 -13.80
C VAL A 80 -3.41 -18.35 -14.67
N GLU A 81 -2.44 -18.26 -15.58
CA GLU A 81 -2.03 -19.37 -16.45
C GLU A 81 -0.84 -20.14 -15.85
N SER A 82 0.08 -19.41 -15.20
CA SER A 82 1.17 -20.04 -14.45
C SER A 82 1.63 -19.18 -13.29
N GLU A 83 1.95 -19.82 -12.18
CA GLU A 83 2.54 -19.18 -11.00
C GLU A 83 3.99 -18.77 -11.22
N GLY A 84 4.51 -17.93 -10.34
CA GLY A 84 5.89 -17.49 -10.35
C GLY A 84 6.07 -16.10 -9.77
N GLU A 85 7.29 -15.61 -9.86
CA GLU A 85 7.68 -14.32 -9.30
C GLU A 85 8.63 -13.59 -10.24
N CYS A 86 8.51 -12.27 -10.29
CA CYS A 86 9.45 -11.40 -10.98
C CYS A 86 9.58 -10.06 -10.28
N VAL A 87 10.66 -9.34 -10.57
CA VAL A 87 10.90 -7.97 -10.11
C VAL A 87 10.94 -7.05 -11.31
N VAL A 88 10.16 -5.97 -11.24
CA VAL A 88 10.00 -5.04 -12.35
C VAL A 88 9.97 -3.58 -11.87
N GLU A 89 10.48 -2.69 -12.72
CA GLU A 89 10.40 -1.26 -12.48
C GLU A 89 8.97 -0.75 -12.70
N ILE A 90 8.37 -0.14 -11.66
CA ILE A 90 6.97 0.29 -11.67
C ILE A 90 6.72 1.35 -12.76
N SER A 91 7.57 2.37 -12.83
CA SER A 91 7.38 3.48 -13.79
C SER A 91 7.39 3.00 -15.24
N SER A 92 8.28 2.08 -15.56
CA SER A 92 8.37 1.45 -16.88
C SER A 92 7.17 0.58 -17.21
N LEU A 93 6.69 -0.22 -16.23
CA LEU A 93 5.50 -1.06 -16.40
C LEU A 93 4.24 -0.20 -16.56
N VAL A 94 4.06 0.80 -15.69
CA VAL A 94 2.93 1.75 -15.75
C VAL A 94 2.88 2.47 -17.11
N THR A 95 4.01 2.93 -17.62
CA THR A 95 4.08 3.62 -18.92
C THR A 95 3.59 2.71 -20.05
N ARG A 96 3.97 1.43 -20.03
CA ARG A 96 3.53 0.46 -21.05
C ARG A 96 2.08 0.07 -20.88
N LEU A 97 1.60 -0.13 -19.66
CA LEU A 97 0.18 -0.43 -19.40
C LEU A 97 -0.75 0.68 -19.89
N LYS A 98 -0.35 1.96 -19.78
CA LYS A 98 -1.10 3.11 -20.27
C LYS A 98 -1.29 3.12 -21.80
N SER A 99 -0.38 2.51 -22.54
CA SER A 99 -0.48 2.48 -24.02
C SER A 99 -1.47 1.41 -24.53
N PHE A 100 -1.96 0.52 -23.67
CA PHE A 100 -3.00 -0.45 -24.03
C PHE A 100 -4.40 0.14 -23.86
N ASN A 101 -5.15 0.19 -24.96
CA ASN A 101 -6.56 0.56 -24.91
C ASN A 101 -7.47 -0.66 -25.14
N VAL A 102 -7.24 -1.70 -24.35
CA VAL A 102 -7.95 -2.99 -24.40
C VAL A 102 -8.41 -3.38 -22.99
N GLU A 103 -9.34 -4.32 -22.89
CA GLU A 103 -9.83 -4.78 -21.58
C GLU A 103 -8.87 -5.74 -20.88
N SER A 104 -8.05 -6.46 -21.67
CA SER A 104 -7.13 -7.44 -21.12
C SER A 104 -5.78 -7.48 -21.83
N VAL A 105 -4.74 -7.72 -21.04
CA VAL A 105 -3.35 -7.87 -21.46
C VAL A 105 -2.77 -9.12 -20.80
N ILE A 106 -2.03 -9.90 -21.57
CA ILE A 106 -1.23 -11.01 -21.07
C ILE A 106 0.10 -10.44 -20.57
N ILE A 107 0.46 -10.75 -19.35
CA ILE A 107 1.78 -10.49 -18.77
C ILE A 107 2.48 -11.82 -18.59
N ASN A 108 3.59 -12.00 -19.29
CA ASN A 108 4.44 -13.20 -19.19
C ASN A 108 5.83 -12.80 -18.73
N ALA A 109 6.30 -13.41 -17.63
CA ALA A 109 7.65 -13.23 -17.10
C ALA A 109 8.44 -14.54 -17.24
N GLY A 110 9.36 -14.55 -18.19
CA GLY A 110 10.41 -15.54 -18.39
C GLY A 110 11.78 -14.89 -18.14
N ASP A 111 12.66 -14.89 -19.14
CA ASP A 111 13.93 -14.15 -19.11
C ASP A 111 13.72 -12.64 -19.18
N VAL A 112 12.62 -12.23 -19.78
CA VAL A 112 12.16 -10.84 -19.88
C VAL A 112 10.66 -10.78 -19.54
N LEU A 113 10.18 -9.61 -19.16
CA LEU A 113 8.75 -9.36 -19.04
C LEU A 113 8.18 -9.00 -20.41
N THR A 114 7.17 -9.71 -20.86
CA THR A 114 6.40 -9.36 -22.06
C THR A 114 4.98 -8.99 -21.70
N LEU A 115 4.47 -7.94 -22.35
CA LEU A 115 3.06 -7.54 -22.32
C LEU A 115 2.53 -7.68 -23.74
N SER A 116 1.46 -8.42 -23.93
CA SER A 116 0.82 -8.62 -25.23
C SER A 116 -0.69 -8.64 -25.11
N THR A 117 -1.37 -8.33 -26.21
CA THR A 117 -2.82 -8.47 -26.30
C THR A 117 -3.20 -9.84 -26.85
N VAL A 118 -4.35 -10.34 -26.46
CA VAL A 118 -4.83 -11.65 -26.90
C VAL A 118 -5.11 -11.67 -28.42
N ASN A 119 -5.58 -10.55 -28.97
CA ASN A 119 -6.15 -10.49 -30.34
C ASN A 119 -5.37 -9.58 -31.30
N THR A 120 -4.23 -9.04 -30.90
CA THR A 120 -3.44 -8.13 -31.75
C THR A 120 -1.95 -8.44 -31.67
N THR A 121 -1.19 -7.93 -32.63
CA THR A 121 0.27 -8.08 -32.67
C THR A 121 1.03 -7.17 -31.73
N THR A 122 0.30 -6.35 -30.93
CA THR A 122 0.96 -5.41 -30.00
C THR A 122 1.67 -6.17 -28.89
N LYS A 123 2.98 -6.02 -28.83
CA LYS A 123 3.84 -6.66 -27.84
C LYS A 123 4.88 -5.66 -27.35
N PHE A 124 4.98 -5.51 -26.03
CA PHE A 124 6.09 -4.81 -25.38
C PHE A 124 6.96 -5.80 -24.63
N THR A 125 8.25 -5.56 -24.68
CA THR A 125 9.24 -6.33 -23.92
C THR A 125 9.99 -5.38 -23.01
N MET A 126 10.26 -5.80 -21.79
CA MET A 126 11.07 -5.04 -20.84
C MET A 126 11.96 -5.97 -20.01
N ALA A 127 13.10 -5.44 -19.59
CA ALA A 127 14.01 -6.17 -18.75
C ALA A 127 13.39 -6.46 -17.38
N LEU A 128 13.69 -7.62 -16.83
CA LEU A 128 13.46 -7.94 -15.43
C LEU A 128 14.70 -7.57 -14.61
N THR A 129 14.47 -7.23 -13.36
CA THR A 129 15.53 -7.05 -12.38
C THR A 129 15.71 -8.36 -11.61
N LEU A 130 16.94 -8.83 -11.43
CA LEU A 130 17.20 -10.10 -10.74
C LEU A 130 16.70 -10.07 -9.29
N ASN A 131 16.92 -8.95 -8.60
CA ASN A 131 16.53 -8.79 -7.20
C ASN A 131 15.94 -7.41 -6.92
N HIS A 132 15.01 -7.34 -6.00
CA HIS A 132 14.54 -6.06 -5.48
C HIS A 132 15.66 -5.35 -4.70
N PRO A 133 15.81 -3.99 -4.79
CA PRO A 133 16.87 -3.26 -4.08
C PRO A 133 16.90 -3.50 -2.56
N ASN A 134 15.75 -3.88 -1.98
CA ASN A 134 15.62 -4.16 -0.54
C ASN A 134 15.03 -5.56 -0.29
N PRO A 135 15.77 -6.65 -0.56
CA PRO A 135 15.23 -8.02 -0.50
C PRO A 135 14.78 -8.42 0.91
N ALA A 136 15.49 -7.97 1.95
CA ALA A 136 15.11 -8.25 3.34
C ALA A 136 13.74 -7.63 3.71
N MET A 137 13.46 -6.44 3.21
CA MET A 137 12.17 -5.77 3.45
C MET A 137 11.05 -6.43 2.64
N ILE A 138 11.32 -6.89 1.43
CA ILE A 138 10.36 -7.68 0.65
C ILE A 138 10.05 -9.01 1.34
N HIS A 139 11.06 -9.68 1.90
CA HIS A 139 10.81 -10.90 2.68
C HIS A 139 9.87 -10.63 3.85
N ARG A 140 10.07 -9.53 4.60
CA ARG A 140 9.15 -9.10 5.66
C ARG A 140 7.74 -8.79 5.10
N ALA A 141 7.63 -8.07 3.99
CA ALA A 141 6.34 -7.79 3.36
C ALA A 141 5.59 -9.08 2.99
N LYS A 142 6.27 -10.09 2.46
CA LYS A 142 5.68 -11.40 2.16
C LYS A 142 5.14 -12.12 3.40
N THR A 143 5.76 -11.95 4.56
CA THR A 143 5.25 -12.54 5.81
C THR A 143 4.00 -11.84 6.35
N MET A 144 3.76 -10.59 5.94
CA MET A 144 2.54 -9.85 6.31
C MET A 144 1.30 -10.37 5.59
N ILE A 145 1.46 -10.92 4.39
CA ILE A 145 0.39 -11.63 3.67
C ILE A 145 0.36 -13.08 4.15
N LYS A 146 -0.34 -13.34 5.23
CA LYS A 146 -0.70 -14.71 5.59
C LYS A 146 -1.72 -15.23 4.58
N LYS A 147 -1.59 -16.53 4.23
CA LYS A 147 -2.45 -17.25 3.27
C LYS A 147 -3.84 -16.63 3.11
N GLY A 148 -4.08 -16.06 1.95
CA GLY A 148 -5.38 -15.57 1.53
C GLY A 148 -5.64 -14.09 1.81
N VAL A 149 -6.46 -13.53 0.97
CA VAL A 149 -7.18 -12.28 1.16
C VAL A 149 -8.54 -12.66 1.78
N PRO A 150 -9.03 -11.97 2.79
CA PRO A 150 -8.66 -10.64 3.29
C PRO A 150 -7.59 -10.68 4.38
N PHE A 151 -6.87 -9.55 4.53
CA PHE A 151 -6.05 -9.31 5.70
C PHE A 151 -6.95 -9.29 6.94
N ALA A 152 -6.97 -10.39 7.69
CA ALA A 152 -7.85 -10.50 8.84
C ALA A 152 -7.28 -9.76 10.04
N LEU A 153 -8.17 -9.12 10.81
CA LEU A 153 -7.88 -8.49 12.11
C LEU A 153 -7.44 -9.49 13.20
N ASN A 154 -6.97 -10.67 12.83
CA ASN A 154 -6.59 -11.70 13.80
C ASN A 154 -5.29 -11.31 14.52
N THR A 155 -5.44 -10.93 15.74
CA THR A 155 -4.39 -10.59 16.70
C THR A 155 -3.86 -11.82 17.43
N PRO A 156 -2.63 -11.77 17.94
CA PRO A 156 -1.73 -10.62 17.98
C PRO A 156 -1.06 -10.34 16.64
N TYR A 157 -0.88 -9.06 16.30
CA TYR A 157 -0.17 -8.67 15.10
C TYR A 157 1.31 -8.45 15.44
N LEU A 158 2.17 -9.27 14.85
CA LEU A 158 3.60 -9.23 15.14
C LEU A 158 4.35 -8.50 14.01
N VAL A 159 5.14 -7.50 14.39
CA VAL A 159 6.17 -6.90 13.53
C VAL A 159 7.53 -7.35 14.06
N GLY A 160 8.11 -8.34 13.42
CA GLY A 160 9.27 -9.04 13.97
C GLY A 160 8.93 -9.76 15.27
N LYS A 161 9.53 -9.33 16.40
CA LYS A 161 9.23 -9.85 17.76
C LYS A 161 8.27 -8.95 18.54
N THR A 162 7.91 -7.78 18.00
CA THR A 162 7.08 -6.80 18.69
C THR A 162 5.61 -7.06 18.39
N GLU A 163 4.84 -7.28 19.44
CA GLU A 163 3.39 -7.38 19.36
C GLU A 163 2.78 -5.98 19.36
N LEU A 164 1.97 -5.67 18.34
CA LEU A 164 1.18 -4.45 18.26
C LEU A 164 -0.20 -4.77 18.87
N ASN A 165 -0.56 -4.08 19.93
CA ASN A 165 -1.71 -4.41 20.77
C ASN A 165 -2.88 -3.44 20.65
N THR A 166 -2.69 -2.27 20.05
CA THR A 166 -3.77 -1.28 19.83
C THR A 166 -4.32 -1.38 18.42
N ILE A 167 -5.61 -1.63 18.29
CA ILE A 167 -6.30 -1.81 17.02
C ILE A 167 -7.45 -0.80 16.93
N LEU A 168 -7.45 -0.04 15.86
CA LEU A 168 -8.44 0.99 15.58
C LEU A 168 -8.99 0.80 14.17
N SER A 169 -10.23 1.21 13.95
CA SER A 169 -10.84 1.22 12.61
C SER A 169 -11.53 2.56 12.36
N THR A 170 -11.35 3.11 11.18
CA THR A 170 -12.01 4.35 10.74
C THR A 170 -12.36 4.26 9.25
N THR A 171 -13.12 5.22 8.73
CA THR A 171 -13.40 5.30 7.29
C THR A 171 -12.30 6.04 6.55
N SER A 172 -12.10 5.73 5.29
CA SER A 172 -11.14 6.44 4.44
C SER A 172 -11.51 7.92 4.28
N SER A 173 -12.79 8.28 4.29
CA SER A 173 -13.24 9.69 4.19
C SER A 173 -12.82 10.53 5.40
N TYR A 174 -12.94 10.01 6.62
CA TYR A 174 -12.43 10.69 7.81
C TYR A 174 -10.92 10.82 7.80
N MET A 175 -10.22 9.74 7.44
CA MET A 175 -8.77 9.75 7.34
C MET A 175 -8.30 10.78 6.32
N GLU A 176 -8.95 10.85 5.16
CA GLU A 176 -8.61 11.79 4.10
C GLU A 176 -8.67 13.25 4.56
N SER A 177 -9.75 13.65 5.22
CA SER A 177 -9.94 15.03 5.68
C SER A 177 -8.84 15.45 6.67
N VAL A 178 -8.47 14.55 7.57
CA VAL A 178 -7.47 14.81 8.60
C VAL A 178 -6.05 14.82 8.03
N VAL A 179 -5.74 13.90 7.13
CA VAL A 179 -4.44 13.87 6.43
C VAL A 179 -4.23 15.12 5.61
N LYS A 180 -5.26 15.61 4.90
CA LYS A 180 -5.21 16.89 4.18
C LYS A 180 -4.89 18.05 5.13
N GLY A 181 -5.51 18.10 6.30
CA GLY A 181 -5.21 19.12 7.31
C GLY A 181 -3.76 19.03 7.82
N CYS A 182 -3.26 17.85 8.08
CA CYS A 182 -1.87 17.63 8.45
C CYS A 182 -0.90 18.10 7.36
N ASP A 183 -1.18 17.78 6.10
CA ASP A 183 -0.32 18.12 4.97
C ASP A 183 -0.23 19.62 4.69
N VAL A 184 -1.26 20.41 5.08
CA VAL A 184 -1.18 21.89 5.04
C VAL A 184 -0.08 22.40 5.98
N ILE A 185 0.14 21.74 7.10
CA ILE A 185 1.09 22.18 8.13
C ILE A 185 2.50 21.64 7.86
N ASN A 186 2.61 20.34 7.64
CA ASN A 186 3.88 19.70 7.38
C ASN A 186 3.66 18.42 6.55
N VAL A 187 3.87 18.55 5.26
CA VAL A 187 3.59 17.48 4.29
C VAL A 187 4.30 16.18 4.67
N GLY A 188 3.50 15.12 4.83
CA GLY A 188 4.00 13.78 5.10
C GLY A 188 4.63 13.59 6.49
N LYS A 189 4.29 14.40 7.48
CA LYS A 189 4.66 14.17 8.88
C LYS A 189 3.41 14.06 9.72
N TYR A 190 3.25 12.92 10.43
CA TYR A 190 2.05 12.58 11.17
C TYR A 190 2.39 12.05 12.55
N LYS A 191 1.59 12.48 13.54
CA LYS A 191 1.56 11.91 14.88
C LYS A 191 0.16 11.33 15.14
N PHE A 192 0.11 10.05 15.47
CA PHE A 192 -1.09 9.34 15.87
C PHE A 192 -1.03 9.14 17.38
N ASP A 193 -2.02 9.63 18.10
CA ASP A 193 -2.07 9.61 19.57
C ASP A 193 -3.42 9.03 20.01
N PHE A 194 -3.41 7.78 20.46
CA PHE A 194 -4.56 7.08 21.02
C PHE A 194 -4.47 7.11 22.53
N LYS A 195 -5.47 7.72 23.19
CA LYS A 195 -5.46 8.03 24.61
C LYS A 195 -6.30 7.05 25.44
N GLN A 196 -6.15 7.14 26.76
CA GLN A 196 -6.94 6.35 27.74
C GLN A 196 -8.44 6.60 27.60
N ASP A 197 -8.87 7.82 27.25
CA ASP A 197 -10.28 8.15 26.99
C ASP A 197 -10.81 7.53 25.69
N GLN A 198 -10.03 6.65 25.08
CA GLN A 198 -10.36 5.95 23.85
C GLN A 198 -10.54 6.88 22.64
N THR A 199 -9.85 8.01 22.60
CA THR A 199 -9.85 8.93 21.46
C THR A 199 -8.58 8.77 20.65
N LEU A 200 -8.72 8.78 19.31
CA LEU A 200 -7.60 8.88 18.39
C LEU A 200 -7.48 10.33 17.90
N THR A 201 -6.34 10.93 18.14
CA THR A 201 -6.00 12.25 17.60
C THR A 201 -4.89 12.09 16.58
N ILE A 202 -5.03 12.71 15.42
CA ILE A 202 -3.98 12.81 14.42
C ILE A 202 -3.57 14.28 14.30
N SER A 203 -2.28 14.52 14.31
CA SER A 203 -1.73 15.86 14.26
C SER A 203 -0.47 15.94 13.38
N SER A 204 -0.13 17.16 12.98
CA SER A 204 1.12 17.52 12.36
C SER A 204 1.58 18.88 12.89
N VAL A 205 2.89 19.02 13.07
CA VAL A 205 3.51 20.24 13.64
C VAL A 205 4.70 20.63 12.76
N SER A 206 4.76 21.90 12.37
CA SER A 206 5.90 22.49 11.68
C SER A 206 6.70 23.39 12.61
N THR A 207 5.99 24.21 13.42
CA THR A 207 6.57 25.09 14.43
C THR A 207 5.67 25.12 15.68
N ALA A 208 6.11 25.74 16.74
CA ALA A 208 5.29 25.87 17.97
C ALA A 208 3.91 26.53 17.73
N THR A 209 3.80 27.40 16.75
CA THR A 209 2.58 28.13 16.39
C THR A 209 1.85 27.57 15.19
N ASN A 210 2.54 26.82 14.31
CA ASN A 210 1.99 26.24 13.10
C ASN A 210 1.75 24.74 13.29
N LYS A 211 0.56 24.39 13.74
CA LYS A 211 0.15 23.03 14.07
C LYS A 211 -1.29 22.77 13.64
N PHE A 212 -1.59 21.54 13.31
CA PHE A 212 -2.92 21.01 13.08
C PHE A 212 -3.15 19.78 13.96
N SER A 213 -4.34 19.64 14.49
CA SER A 213 -4.74 18.46 15.26
C SER A 213 -6.23 18.23 15.08
N SER A 214 -6.61 17.00 14.83
CA SER A 214 -8.02 16.60 14.71
C SER A 214 -8.26 15.25 15.36
N ARG A 215 -9.41 15.14 16.03
CA ARG A 215 -9.90 13.88 16.57
C ARG A 215 -10.55 13.09 15.44
N ILE A 216 -10.20 11.80 15.32
CA ILE A 216 -10.83 10.90 14.35
C ILE A 216 -11.95 10.10 15.01
N LEU A 217 -13.07 10.01 14.30
CA LEU A 217 -14.12 9.06 14.63
C LEU A 217 -13.67 7.64 14.31
N THR A 218 -13.59 6.79 15.33
CA THR A 218 -13.28 5.39 15.20
C THR A 218 -14.56 4.56 15.17
N ILE A 219 -14.67 3.62 14.21
CA ILE A 219 -15.79 2.69 14.10
C ILE A 219 -15.68 1.62 15.20
N SER A 220 -14.47 1.10 15.36
CA SER A 220 -14.12 0.18 16.46
C SER A 220 -12.74 0.49 17.01
N ARG A 221 -12.52 0.09 18.25
CA ARG A 221 -11.25 0.31 18.96
C ARG A 221 -11.03 -0.74 20.01
N LYS A 222 -9.80 -1.17 20.16
CA LYS A 222 -9.36 -2.12 21.18
C LYS A 222 -7.88 -1.89 21.45
N GLY A 223 -7.49 -1.93 22.70
CA GLY A 223 -6.08 -1.89 23.11
C GLY A 223 -5.77 -0.77 24.10
N GLU A 224 -4.50 -0.62 24.33
CA GLU A 224 -3.94 0.35 25.28
C GLU A 224 -3.62 1.68 24.59
N PRO A 225 -3.48 2.78 25.35
CA PRO A 225 -2.99 4.04 24.81
C PRO A 225 -1.65 3.83 24.09
N ALA A 226 -1.48 4.52 22.97
CA ALA A 226 -0.27 4.41 22.16
C ALA A 226 -0.06 5.67 21.33
N THR A 227 1.18 6.08 21.18
CA THR A 227 1.59 7.22 20.35
C THR A 227 2.63 6.78 19.33
N VAL A 228 2.43 7.16 18.07
CA VAL A 228 3.39 6.87 17.00
C VAL A 228 3.54 8.11 16.12
N GLU A 229 4.78 8.51 15.89
CA GLU A 229 5.14 9.52 14.87
C GLU A 229 5.83 8.83 13.69
N PHE A 230 5.47 9.22 12.48
CA PHE A 230 6.11 8.68 11.27
C PHE A 230 6.11 9.71 10.14
N ALA A 231 6.98 9.46 9.14
CA ALA A 231 7.13 10.32 7.99
C ALA A 231 6.77 9.63 6.67
N GLY A 232 6.47 10.46 5.67
CA GLY A 232 6.18 10.07 4.30
C GLY A 232 4.72 9.69 4.07
N PRO A 233 4.28 9.75 2.81
CA PRO A 233 2.89 9.51 2.45
C PRO A 233 2.47 8.06 2.77
N PHE A 234 1.20 7.89 3.10
CA PHE A 234 0.59 6.58 3.32
C PHE A 234 -0.85 6.52 2.79
N PHE A 235 -1.59 7.63 2.92
CA PHE A 235 -3.02 7.64 2.67
C PHE A 235 -3.39 7.45 1.20
N SER A 236 -2.58 7.97 0.28
CA SER A 236 -2.78 7.78 -1.16
C SER A 236 -2.88 6.30 -1.58
N PHE A 237 -2.34 5.40 -0.76
CA PHE A 237 -2.42 3.96 -0.93
C PHE A 237 -3.85 3.40 -0.73
N PHE A 238 -4.70 4.12 0.02
CA PHE A 238 -6.08 3.74 0.37
C PHE A 238 -7.15 4.61 -0.31
N ALA A 239 -6.78 5.70 -0.95
CA ALA A 239 -7.67 6.77 -1.41
C ALA A 239 -8.59 6.45 -2.60
N GLU A 240 -8.92 5.19 -2.88
CA GLU A 240 -9.76 4.80 -4.03
C GLU A 240 -11.24 4.68 -3.70
N ASN A 241 -11.57 4.48 -2.45
CA ASN A 241 -12.95 4.27 -2.04
C ASN A 241 -13.19 5.04 -0.74
N THR A 242 -14.02 6.05 -0.80
CA THR A 242 -14.35 6.92 0.33
C THR A 242 -15.04 6.18 1.48
N ASP A 243 -15.66 5.05 1.19
CA ASP A 243 -16.41 4.24 2.17
C ASP A 243 -15.63 3.03 2.69
N SER A 244 -14.37 2.85 2.27
CA SER A 244 -13.56 1.75 2.76
C SER A 244 -13.17 1.92 4.23
N THR A 245 -13.20 0.83 4.97
CA THR A 245 -12.65 0.78 6.33
C THR A 245 -11.13 0.67 6.27
N ILE A 246 -10.45 1.57 6.96
CA ILE A 246 -9.02 1.49 7.21
C ILE A 246 -8.81 1.05 8.65
N ASN A 247 -8.07 -0.02 8.83
CA ASN A 247 -7.66 -0.54 10.11
C ASN A 247 -6.24 -0.05 10.41
N ILE A 248 -6.01 0.30 11.67
CA ILE A 248 -4.76 0.83 12.17
C ILE A 248 -4.32 -0.05 13.33
N ILE A 249 -3.09 -0.54 13.28
CA ILE A 249 -2.50 -1.28 14.40
C ILE A 249 -1.25 -0.54 14.83
N MET A 250 -1.14 -0.27 16.11
CA MET A 250 -0.04 0.52 16.67
C MET A 250 0.34 0.08 18.09
N ARG A 251 1.51 0.53 18.49
CA ARG A 251 2.05 0.47 19.85
C ARG A 251 3.06 1.60 19.99
N ASP A 252 3.27 2.09 21.22
CA ASP A 252 4.28 3.12 21.50
C ASP A 252 5.65 2.77 20.91
N ASP A 253 6.31 3.75 20.31
CA ASP A 253 7.66 3.67 19.74
C ASP A 253 7.86 2.50 18.76
N SER A 254 6.79 2.02 18.16
CA SER A 254 6.80 0.87 17.26
C SER A 254 6.31 1.26 15.87
N PRO A 255 6.56 0.42 14.86
CA PRO A 255 5.97 0.65 13.54
C PRO A 255 4.44 0.70 13.61
N ILE A 256 3.85 1.57 12.82
CA ILE A 256 2.41 1.64 12.63
C ILE A 256 2.02 0.90 11.35
N VAL A 257 0.93 0.13 11.43
CA VAL A 257 0.41 -0.65 10.31
C VAL A 257 -0.99 -0.15 9.95
N PHE A 258 -1.19 0.11 8.69
CA PHE A 258 -2.51 0.42 8.12
C PHE A 258 -2.90 -0.68 7.15
N PHE A 259 -4.13 -1.14 7.20
CA PHE A 259 -4.60 -2.11 6.23
C PHE A 259 -6.09 -1.98 5.92
N ALA A 260 -6.43 -2.40 4.70
CA ALA A 260 -7.77 -2.65 4.21
C ALA A 260 -7.87 -4.11 3.77
N LEU A 261 -8.96 -4.50 3.13
CA LEU A 261 -9.20 -5.89 2.75
C LEU A 261 -8.10 -6.48 1.83
N ASP A 262 -7.59 -5.66 0.91
CA ASP A 262 -6.69 -6.10 -0.16
C ASP A 262 -5.28 -5.49 -0.09
N ARG A 263 -5.01 -4.64 0.90
CA ARG A 263 -3.75 -3.90 0.99
C ARG A 263 -3.30 -3.60 2.41
N ILE A 264 -2.00 -3.56 2.58
CA ILE A 264 -1.36 -3.26 3.86
C ILE A 264 -0.14 -2.37 3.64
N ILE A 265 0.05 -1.40 4.51
CA ILE A 265 1.26 -0.58 4.58
C ILE A 265 1.77 -0.50 6.01
N LEU A 266 3.06 -0.67 6.18
CA LEU A 266 3.76 -0.48 7.43
C LEU A 266 4.68 0.73 7.31
N LYS A 267 4.67 1.60 8.30
CA LYS A 267 5.57 2.74 8.42
C LYS A 267 6.44 2.58 9.66
N ALA A 268 7.74 2.76 9.50
CA ALA A 268 8.65 2.84 10.63
C ALA A 268 8.36 4.11 11.45
N PRO A 269 8.54 4.08 12.78
CA PRO A 269 8.43 5.26 13.63
C PRO A 269 9.52 6.27 13.24
N PHE A 270 9.21 7.54 13.44
CA PHE A 270 10.21 8.61 13.32
C PHE A 270 11.05 8.60 14.60
N VAL A 271 12.33 8.38 14.47
CA VAL A 271 13.28 8.49 15.58
C VAL A 271 13.98 9.83 15.42
N GLU A 272 13.76 10.75 16.36
CA GLU A 272 14.58 11.96 16.44
C GLU A 272 16.00 11.51 16.77
N GLY A 273 16.93 11.77 15.83
CA GLY A 273 18.36 11.51 16.02
C GLY A 273 19.05 12.64 16.78
#